data_c394002c570fe44ac90a68246554fdbb
#
_entry.id   c394002c570fe44ac90a68246554fdbb
#
_cell.length_a   1.000
_cell.length_b   1.000
_cell.length_c   1.000
_cell.angle_alpha   90.00
_cell.angle_beta   90.00
_cell.angle_gamma   90.00
#
_symmetry.space_group_name_H-M   'P 1'
#
loop_
_entity.id
_entity.type
_entity.pdbx_description
1 polymer ?
#
loop_
_entity_poly.entity_id
_entity_poly.type
_entity_poly.pdbx_seq_one_letter_code
_entity_poly.pdbx_strand_id
1 'polypeptide(L)'
;KTMDTMNARLIFEKNASLCDQAIEILDEFSKEKQSMLASLAGKPLIGRKQEEEAIRDQEEILRTAREIQGYRKKLTENSAAAVKLEQQEAALAPWLKLDIPMNFGGTAKAAVLVGSIDGNITLDQVYSQLAADAPQLEAFDIREISNDAGKLSLVVVCLKAQAQELEEALRMQGFARPAQLVSEV
;
A
#
# COMPACT_ATOMS: atom_id res chain seq x y z
N LYS A 1 16.42 40.97 -26.72
CA LYS A 1 17.17 39.85 -27.42
C LYS A 1 17.76 38.85 -26.45
N THR A 2 18.20 39.18 -25.24
CA THR A 2 18.84 38.26 -24.28
C THR A 2 17.83 37.31 -23.59
N MET A 3 16.60 37.78 -23.35
CA MET A 3 15.56 36.96 -22.70
C MET A 3 15.01 35.83 -23.62
N ASP A 4 14.93 36.06 -24.92
CA ASP A 4 14.48 35.06 -25.89
C ASP A 4 15.46 33.88 -26.02
N THR A 5 16.78 34.19 -25.98
CA THR A 5 17.81 33.14 -26.04
C THR A 5 17.87 32.29 -24.75
N MET A 6 17.59 32.89 -23.58
CA MET A 6 17.50 32.13 -22.32
C MET A 6 16.31 31.19 -22.32
N ASN A 7 15.15 31.63 -22.76
CA ASN A 7 13.96 30.81 -22.86
C ASN A 7 14.13 29.65 -23.84
N ALA A 8 14.72 29.93 -25.02
CA ALA A 8 15.04 28.89 -26.02
C ALA A 8 16.00 27.83 -25.42
N ARG A 9 17.04 28.26 -24.73
CA ARG A 9 18.00 27.38 -24.09
C ARG A 9 17.32 26.47 -23.04
N LEU A 10 16.48 27.01 -22.18
CA LEU A 10 15.74 26.24 -21.17
C LEU A 10 14.81 25.19 -21.81
N ILE A 11 14.18 25.52 -22.95
CA ILE A 11 13.36 24.56 -23.70
C ILE A 11 14.20 23.39 -24.22
N PHE A 12 15.37 23.70 -24.81
CA PHE A 12 16.27 22.66 -25.30
C PHE A 12 16.82 21.78 -24.20
N GLU A 13 17.26 22.37 -23.09
CA GLU A 13 17.74 21.62 -21.92
C GLU A 13 16.64 20.70 -21.34
N LYS A 14 15.41 21.19 -21.26
CA LYS A 14 14.25 20.40 -20.83
C LYS A 14 13.95 19.25 -21.79
N ASN A 15 14.00 19.49 -23.10
CA ASN A 15 13.74 18.46 -24.11
C ASN A 15 14.85 17.39 -24.11
N ALA A 16 16.12 17.81 -23.95
CA ALA A 16 17.22 16.86 -23.84
C ALA A 16 17.06 15.98 -22.58
N SER A 17 16.79 16.59 -21.42
CA SER A 17 16.54 15.85 -20.18
C SER A 17 15.36 14.88 -20.29
N LEU A 18 14.29 15.26 -21.00
CA LEU A 18 13.16 14.38 -21.27
C LEU A 18 13.57 13.13 -22.08
N CYS A 19 14.39 13.31 -23.11
CA CYS A 19 14.90 12.21 -23.92
C CYS A 19 15.85 11.30 -23.12
N ASP A 20 16.77 11.91 -22.35
CA ASP A 20 17.71 11.15 -21.49
C ASP A 20 16.96 10.28 -20.50
N GLN A 21 15.94 10.80 -19.82
CA GLN A 21 15.11 10.04 -18.89
C GLN A 21 14.33 8.91 -19.61
N ALA A 22 13.83 9.16 -20.83
CA ALA A 22 13.16 8.13 -21.59
C ALA A 22 14.12 6.99 -21.99
N ILE A 23 15.35 7.32 -22.35
CA ILE A 23 16.41 6.35 -22.68
C ILE A 23 16.76 5.53 -21.44
N GLU A 24 16.94 6.15 -20.27
CA GLU A 24 17.18 5.44 -19.00
C GLU A 24 16.08 4.43 -18.70
N ILE A 25 14.80 4.81 -18.88
CA ILE A 25 13.67 3.91 -18.71
C ILE A 25 13.74 2.73 -19.68
N LEU A 26 14.03 2.98 -20.96
CA LEU A 26 14.15 1.93 -21.96
C LEU A 26 15.30 0.98 -21.66
N ASP A 27 16.43 1.48 -21.19
CA ASP A 27 17.59 0.68 -20.81
C ASP A 27 17.28 -0.27 -19.64
N GLU A 28 16.42 0.14 -18.69
CA GLU A 28 15.97 -0.77 -17.61
C GLU A 28 15.20 -1.99 -18.15
N PHE A 29 14.45 -1.83 -19.24
CA PHE A 29 13.65 -2.91 -19.85
C PHE A 29 14.35 -3.60 -21.01
N SER A 30 15.49 -3.08 -21.47
CA SER A 30 16.27 -3.69 -22.55
C SER A 30 16.91 -4.99 -22.04
N LYS A 31 16.73 -6.06 -22.84
CA LYS A 31 17.43 -7.33 -22.61
C LYS A 31 18.89 -7.30 -23.06
N GLU A 32 19.23 -6.31 -23.87
CA GLU A 32 20.60 -6.11 -24.34
C GLU A 32 21.40 -5.39 -23.24
N LYS A 33 22.24 -6.15 -22.52
CA LYS A 33 23.24 -5.52 -21.64
C LYS A 33 24.18 -4.73 -22.53
N GLN A 34 24.15 -3.39 -22.38
CA GLN A 34 25.17 -2.56 -23.00
C GLN A 34 26.53 -3.11 -22.58
N SER A 35 27.36 -3.48 -23.54
CA SER A 35 28.73 -3.92 -23.28
C SER A 35 29.45 -2.81 -22.52
N MET A 36 30.17 -3.14 -21.44
CA MET A 36 31.02 -2.17 -20.72
C MET A 36 31.98 -1.45 -21.65
N LEU A 37 32.33 -2.06 -22.79
CA LEU A 37 33.15 -1.47 -23.84
C LEU A 37 32.43 -0.34 -24.61
N ALA A 38 31.11 -0.40 -24.74
CA ALA A 38 30.33 0.66 -25.39
C ALA A 38 30.33 1.96 -24.58
N SER A 39 30.35 1.88 -23.24
CA SER A 39 30.46 3.09 -22.39
C SER A 39 31.86 3.74 -22.43
N LEU A 40 32.90 3.00 -22.83
CA LEU A 40 34.25 3.50 -23.00
C LEU A 40 34.50 4.11 -24.39
N ALA A 41 33.65 3.82 -25.38
CA ALA A 41 33.79 4.27 -26.76
C ALA A 41 33.50 5.80 -26.97
N GLY A 42 33.03 6.48 -25.92
CA GLY A 42 32.66 7.89 -25.99
C GLY A 42 31.35 8.13 -26.73
N LYS A 43 30.97 9.41 -26.90
CA LYS A 43 29.75 9.78 -27.62
C LYS A 43 29.93 9.47 -29.11
N PRO A 44 28.95 8.81 -29.78
CA PRO A 44 29.05 8.53 -31.20
C PRO A 44 29.06 9.83 -32.02
N LEU A 45 29.84 9.86 -33.08
CA LEU A 45 29.84 10.97 -34.04
C LEU A 45 28.56 10.89 -34.86
N ILE A 46 27.74 11.93 -34.81
CA ILE A 46 26.49 12.03 -35.56
C ILE A 46 26.82 12.70 -36.93
N GLY A 47 26.44 12.05 -38.02
CA GLY A 47 26.54 12.62 -39.35
C GLY A 47 25.46 13.67 -39.60
N ARG A 48 25.74 14.64 -40.49
CA ARG A 48 24.81 15.74 -40.83
C ARG A 48 23.40 15.24 -41.23
N LYS A 49 23.33 14.13 -41.96
CA LYS A 49 22.05 13.52 -42.36
C LYS A 49 21.22 13.07 -41.12
N GLN A 50 21.86 12.46 -40.15
CA GLN A 50 21.20 12.03 -38.90
C GLN A 50 20.73 13.23 -38.06
N GLU A 51 21.49 14.32 -38.05
CA GLU A 51 21.09 15.57 -37.38
C GLU A 51 19.84 16.17 -38.07
N GLU A 52 19.81 16.24 -39.38
CA GLU A 52 18.67 16.72 -40.16
C GLU A 52 17.42 15.86 -39.99
N GLU A 53 17.56 14.54 -39.87
CA GLU A 53 16.48 13.60 -39.57
C GLU A 53 15.95 13.82 -38.14
N ALA A 54 16.81 13.93 -37.16
CA ALA A 54 16.42 14.17 -35.73
C ALA A 54 15.69 15.51 -35.57
N ILE A 55 16.11 16.56 -36.28
CA ILE A 55 15.43 17.85 -36.26
C ILE A 55 14.03 17.73 -36.88
N ARG A 56 13.90 17.02 -38.01
CA ARG A 56 12.62 16.82 -38.67
C ARG A 56 11.63 16.06 -37.79
N ASP A 57 12.11 15.03 -37.11
CA ASP A 57 11.28 14.09 -36.38
C ASP A 57 11.19 14.48 -34.87
N GLN A 58 11.68 15.67 -34.52
CA GLN A 58 11.78 16.16 -33.11
C GLN A 58 10.46 16.07 -32.33
N GLU A 59 9.34 16.47 -32.94
CA GLU A 59 8.04 16.46 -32.24
C GLU A 59 7.59 15.05 -31.93
N GLU A 60 7.80 14.09 -32.84
CA GLU A 60 7.47 12.70 -32.62
C GLU A 60 8.36 12.06 -31.55
N ILE A 61 9.66 12.34 -31.58
CA ILE A 61 10.60 11.88 -30.55
C ILE A 61 10.19 12.38 -29.17
N LEU A 62 9.89 13.66 -29.04
CA LEU A 62 9.45 14.24 -27.75
C LEU A 62 8.09 13.71 -27.28
N ARG A 63 7.18 13.42 -28.21
CA ARG A 63 5.91 12.77 -27.88
C ARG A 63 6.15 11.38 -27.33
N THR A 64 6.94 10.57 -28.03
CA THR A 64 7.30 9.21 -27.60
C THR A 64 8.00 9.21 -26.25
N ALA A 65 8.94 10.14 -26.01
CA ALA A 65 9.61 10.28 -24.72
C ALA A 65 8.63 10.57 -23.58
N ARG A 66 7.62 11.44 -23.81
CA ARG A 66 6.57 11.71 -22.82
C ARG A 66 5.68 10.50 -22.55
N GLU A 67 5.35 9.74 -23.59
CA GLU A 67 4.57 8.50 -23.46
C GLU A 67 5.33 7.46 -22.63
N ILE A 68 6.62 7.27 -22.85
CA ILE A 68 7.48 6.36 -22.07
C ILE A 68 7.48 6.76 -20.61
N GLN A 69 7.67 8.04 -20.29
CA GLN A 69 7.57 8.53 -18.89
C GLN A 69 6.17 8.31 -18.31
N GLY A 70 5.13 8.53 -19.11
CA GLY A 70 3.75 8.26 -18.71
C GLY A 70 3.51 6.79 -18.36
N TYR A 71 4.04 5.86 -19.14
CA TYR A 71 3.97 4.43 -18.86
C TYR A 71 4.76 4.05 -17.60
N ARG A 72 5.95 4.60 -17.41
CA ARG A 72 6.74 4.38 -16.18
C ARG A 72 5.97 4.82 -14.93
N LYS A 73 5.37 6.00 -14.99
CA LYS A 73 4.54 6.52 -13.90
C LYS A 73 3.36 5.58 -13.59
N LYS A 74 2.61 5.16 -14.62
CA LYS A 74 1.49 4.22 -14.47
C LYS A 74 1.95 2.87 -13.90
N LEU A 75 3.10 2.36 -14.32
CA LEU A 75 3.66 1.12 -13.79
C LEU A 75 3.95 1.23 -12.29
N THR A 76 4.56 2.34 -11.87
CA THR A 76 4.85 2.60 -10.45
C THR A 76 3.57 2.74 -9.62
N GLU A 77 2.59 3.48 -10.14
CA GLU A 77 1.28 3.66 -9.48
C GLU A 77 0.53 2.34 -9.34
N ASN A 78 0.50 1.52 -10.41
CA ASN A 78 -0.15 0.22 -10.39
C ASN A 78 0.56 -0.76 -9.44
N SER A 79 1.89 -0.77 -9.41
CA SER A 79 2.65 -1.61 -8.48
C SER A 79 2.37 -1.23 -7.04
N ALA A 80 2.33 0.07 -6.72
CA ALA A 80 1.99 0.55 -5.39
C ALA A 80 0.53 0.20 -5.01
N ALA A 81 -0.41 0.30 -5.97
CA ALA A 81 -1.80 -0.08 -5.75
C ALA A 81 -1.95 -1.59 -5.51
N ALA A 82 -1.23 -2.43 -6.24
CA ALA A 82 -1.22 -3.88 -6.06
C ALA A 82 -0.74 -4.26 -4.65
N VAL A 83 0.41 -3.71 -4.21
CA VAL A 83 0.93 -3.95 -2.84
C VAL A 83 -0.08 -3.51 -1.78
N LYS A 84 -0.74 -2.36 -1.98
CA LYS A 84 -1.78 -1.89 -1.05
C LYS A 84 -2.96 -2.84 -0.97
N LEU A 85 -3.43 -3.36 -2.12
CA LEU A 85 -4.53 -4.32 -2.17
C LEU A 85 -4.16 -5.65 -1.51
N GLU A 86 -2.96 -6.16 -1.74
CA GLU A 86 -2.44 -7.36 -1.08
C GLU A 86 -2.37 -7.20 0.44
N GLN A 87 -1.95 -6.02 0.92
CA GLN A 87 -1.96 -5.72 2.35
C GLN A 87 -3.38 -5.65 2.93
N GLN A 88 -4.34 -5.09 2.17
CA GLN A 88 -5.75 -5.06 2.58
C GLN A 88 -6.34 -6.46 2.62
N GLU A 89 -6.09 -7.29 1.62
CA GLU A 89 -6.51 -8.69 1.59
C GLU A 89 -5.96 -9.47 2.79
N ALA A 90 -4.66 -9.36 3.06
CA ALA A 90 -4.04 -9.99 4.21
C ALA A 90 -4.63 -9.52 5.55
N ALA A 91 -4.99 -8.24 5.66
CA ALA A 91 -5.62 -7.69 6.86
C ALA A 91 -7.06 -8.16 7.06
N LEU A 92 -7.78 -8.51 5.97
CA LEU A 92 -9.16 -9.00 6.01
C LEU A 92 -9.25 -10.52 6.13
N ALA A 93 -8.25 -11.26 5.70
CA ALA A 93 -8.24 -12.73 5.71
C ALA A 93 -8.65 -13.36 7.07
N PRO A 94 -8.20 -12.86 8.24
CA PRO A 94 -8.62 -13.40 9.54
C PRO A 94 -10.12 -13.29 9.81
N TRP A 95 -10.82 -12.39 9.10
CA TRP A 95 -12.23 -12.05 9.34
C TRP A 95 -13.21 -12.74 8.40
N LEU A 96 -12.74 -13.58 7.46
CA LEU A 96 -13.60 -14.27 6.47
C LEU A 96 -14.70 -15.13 7.08
N LYS A 97 -14.55 -15.58 8.33
CA LYS A 97 -15.55 -16.36 9.06
C LYS A 97 -16.50 -15.50 9.91
N LEU A 98 -16.35 -14.18 9.84
CA LEU A 98 -17.21 -13.26 10.58
C LEU A 98 -18.59 -13.20 9.91
N ASP A 99 -19.65 -13.48 10.67
CA ASP A 99 -21.03 -13.53 10.20
C ASP A 99 -21.82 -12.24 10.46
N ILE A 100 -21.13 -11.19 10.90
CA ILE A 100 -21.67 -9.84 11.10
C ILE A 100 -20.78 -8.81 10.43
N PRO A 101 -21.30 -7.64 10.04
CA PRO A 101 -20.45 -6.55 9.56
C PRO A 101 -19.39 -6.17 10.57
N MET A 102 -18.13 -5.99 10.15
CA MET A 102 -17.03 -5.59 11.06
C MET A 102 -17.30 -4.25 11.76
N ASN A 103 -18.07 -3.37 11.15
CA ASN A 103 -18.48 -2.07 11.70
C ASN A 103 -19.75 -2.14 12.56
N PHE A 104 -20.29 -3.33 12.80
CA PHE A 104 -21.46 -3.50 13.64
C PHE A 104 -21.11 -3.24 15.11
N GLY A 105 -21.55 -2.11 15.65
CA GLY A 105 -21.26 -1.68 17.02
C GLY A 105 -22.21 -2.24 18.09
N GLY A 106 -23.18 -3.07 17.70
CA GLY A 106 -24.16 -3.66 18.62
C GLY A 106 -25.57 -3.11 18.49
N THR A 107 -26.35 -3.21 19.56
CA THR A 107 -27.76 -2.83 19.65
C THR A 107 -27.98 -1.70 20.68
N ALA A 108 -29.23 -1.43 21.04
CA ALA A 108 -29.58 -0.45 22.08
C ALA A 108 -28.97 -0.83 23.48
N LYS A 109 -28.89 -2.13 23.79
CA LYS A 109 -28.46 -2.63 25.11
C LYS A 109 -27.12 -3.38 25.08
N ALA A 110 -26.74 -3.96 23.95
CA ALA A 110 -25.51 -4.70 23.77
C ALA A 110 -24.50 -3.93 22.90
N ALA A 111 -23.23 -4.01 23.24
CA ALA A 111 -22.12 -3.55 22.45
C ALA A 111 -21.42 -4.75 21.80
N VAL A 112 -20.86 -4.54 20.61
CA VAL A 112 -20.04 -5.52 19.90
C VAL A 112 -18.67 -4.90 19.65
N LEU A 113 -17.62 -5.62 20.05
CA LEU A 113 -16.23 -5.25 19.83
C LEU A 113 -15.61 -6.28 18.89
N VAL A 114 -15.00 -5.80 17.82
CA VAL A 114 -14.26 -6.63 16.87
C VAL A 114 -12.79 -6.25 16.99
N GLY A 115 -11.92 -7.22 17.16
CA GLY A 115 -10.50 -6.94 17.33
C GLY A 115 -9.65 -8.20 17.44
N SER A 116 -8.36 -8.01 17.59
CA SER A 116 -7.40 -9.10 17.68
C SER A 116 -6.38 -8.88 18.81
N ILE A 117 -5.83 -9.98 19.29
CA ILE A 117 -4.73 -10.00 20.24
C ILE A 117 -3.54 -10.67 19.55
N ASP A 118 -2.40 -10.01 19.53
CA ASP A 118 -1.17 -10.58 18.98
C ASP A 118 -0.49 -11.47 20.06
N GLY A 119 0.11 -12.57 19.61
CA GLY A 119 0.75 -13.57 20.45
C GLY A 119 0.07 -14.93 20.34
N ASN A 120 0.73 -15.99 20.84
CA ASN A 120 0.16 -17.33 20.91
C ASN A 120 -0.78 -17.47 22.10
N ILE A 121 -1.84 -16.67 22.13
CA ILE A 121 -2.83 -16.65 23.21
C ILE A 121 -4.05 -17.47 22.78
N THR A 122 -4.58 -18.24 23.72
CA THR A 122 -5.84 -18.99 23.53
C THR A 122 -7.03 -18.23 24.10
N LEU A 123 -8.22 -18.54 23.62
CA LEU A 123 -9.47 -17.98 24.13
C LEU A 123 -9.62 -18.22 25.65
N ASP A 124 -9.25 -19.43 26.14
CA ASP A 124 -9.30 -19.75 27.56
C ASP A 124 -8.37 -18.88 28.41
N GLN A 125 -7.20 -18.53 27.88
CA GLN A 125 -6.29 -17.61 28.55
C GLN A 125 -6.87 -16.19 28.63
N VAL A 126 -7.53 -15.73 27.58
CA VAL A 126 -8.21 -14.42 27.57
C VAL A 126 -9.31 -14.39 28.65
N TYR A 127 -10.15 -15.42 28.74
CA TYR A 127 -11.16 -15.52 29.78
C TYR A 127 -10.57 -15.57 31.20
N SER A 128 -9.53 -16.38 31.40
CA SER A 128 -8.86 -16.51 32.69
C SER A 128 -8.27 -15.19 33.18
N GLN A 129 -7.68 -14.44 32.26
CA GLN A 129 -7.06 -13.15 32.55
C GLN A 129 -8.12 -12.06 32.83
N LEU A 130 -9.22 -12.03 32.06
CA LEU A 130 -10.36 -11.16 32.32
C LEU A 130 -10.99 -11.43 33.69
N ALA A 131 -11.15 -12.70 34.07
CA ALA A 131 -11.68 -13.07 35.39
C ALA A 131 -10.78 -12.64 36.54
N ALA A 132 -9.46 -12.56 36.34
CA ALA A 132 -8.50 -12.07 37.33
C ALA A 132 -8.46 -10.54 37.40
N ASP A 133 -8.42 -9.87 36.23
CA ASP A 133 -8.16 -8.43 36.12
C ASP A 133 -9.45 -7.59 36.28
N ALA A 134 -10.60 -8.14 35.90
CA ALA A 134 -11.89 -7.44 35.89
C ALA A 134 -13.04 -8.36 36.38
N PRO A 135 -12.99 -8.89 37.62
CA PRO A 135 -13.97 -9.86 38.13
C PRO A 135 -15.41 -9.32 38.24
N GLN A 136 -15.60 -8.04 38.15
CA GLN A 136 -16.90 -7.37 38.15
C GLN A 136 -17.63 -7.44 36.79
N LEU A 137 -16.95 -7.85 35.72
CA LEU A 137 -17.53 -8.00 34.38
C LEU A 137 -18.21 -9.38 34.31
N GLU A 138 -19.53 -9.42 34.33
CA GLU A 138 -20.29 -10.69 34.40
C GLU A 138 -20.99 -11.04 33.08
N ALA A 139 -21.31 -10.04 32.25
CA ALA A 139 -22.21 -10.23 31.11
C ALA A 139 -21.49 -9.94 29.79
N PHE A 140 -20.58 -10.81 29.41
CA PHE A 140 -19.93 -10.79 28.11
C PHE A 140 -19.75 -12.20 27.54
N ASP A 141 -19.63 -12.27 26.22
CA ASP A 141 -19.29 -13.49 25.49
C ASP A 141 -18.20 -13.17 24.46
N ILE A 142 -17.23 -14.05 24.31
CA ILE A 142 -16.13 -13.91 23.36
C ILE A 142 -16.16 -15.09 22.39
N ARG A 143 -16.17 -14.78 21.09
CA ARG A 143 -16.09 -15.77 20.03
C ARG A 143 -14.80 -15.61 19.25
N GLU A 144 -14.05 -16.69 19.15
CA GLU A 144 -12.91 -16.79 18.26
C GLU A 144 -13.39 -16.82 16.81
N ILE A 145 -12.82 -15.98 15.96
CA ILE A 145 -13.06 -15.94 14.51
C ILE A 145 -11.94 -16.68 13.79
N SER A 146 -10.72 -16.43 14.19
CA SER A 146 -9.52 -17.14 13.71
C SER A 146 -8.40 -17.06 14.73
N ASN A 147 -7.51 -18.04 14.70
CA ASN A 147 -6.28 -18.05 15.49
C ASN A 147 -5.15 -18.53 14.60
N ASP A 148 -4.61 -17.63 13.79
CA ASP A 148 -3.62 -17.95 12.78
C ASP A 148 -2.39 -17.04 12.93
N ALA A 149 -1.22 -17.60 12.64
CA ALA A 149 0.06 -16.89 12.62
C ALA A 149 0.39 -16.11 13.92
N GLY A 150 -0.08 -16.61 15.07
CA GLY A 150 0.14 -15.97 16.37
C GLY A 150 -0.75 -14.73 16.59
N LYS A 151 -1.90 -14.68 15.92
CA LYS A 151 -2.89 -13.62 16.07
C LYS A 151 -4.27 -14.22 16.30
N LEU A 152 -4.83 -13.95 17.47
CA LEU A 152 -6.19 -14.33 17.85
C LEU A 152 -7.16 -13.23 17.44
N SER A 153 -8.02 -13.49 16.45
CA SER A 153 -9.10 -12.58 16.02
C SER A 153 -10.40 -12.99 16.69
N LEU A 154 -11.08 -12.02 17.31
CA LEU A 154 -12.23 -12.30 18.13
C LEU A 154 -13.33 -11.24 18.02
N VAL A 155 -14.54 -11.64 18.32
CA VAL A 155 -15.71 -10.80 18.51
C VAL A 155 -16.14 -10.93 19.96
N VAL A 156 -16.37 -9.78 20.58
CA VAL A 156 -16.85 -9.71 21.96
C VAL A 156 -18.21 -9.03 21.99
N VAL A 157 -19.16 -9.66 22.64
CA VAL A 157 -20.49 -9.12 22.89
C VAL A 157 -20.63 -8.88 24.39
N CYS A 158 -21.06 -7.70 24.78
CA CYS A 158 -21.24 -7.34 26.20
C CYS A 158 -22.39 -6.37 26.40
N LEU A 159 -22.76 -6.12 27.63
CA LEU A 159 -23.67 -5.03 27.97
C LEU A 159 -23.04 -3.68 27.62
N LYS A 160 -23.81 -2.82 26.98
CA LYS A 160 -23.32 -1.49 26.54
C LYS A 160 -22.79 -0.65 27.71
N ALA A 161 -23.35 -0.80 28.91
CA ALA A 161 -22.89 -0.11 30.10
C ALA A 161 -21.49 -0.55 30.56
N GLN A 162 -21.05 -1.75 30.21
CA GLN A 162 -19.76 -2.34 30.59
C GLN A 162 -18.74 -2.33 29.43
N ALA A 163 -19.14 -1.89 28.25
CA ALA A 163 -18.33 -2.01 27.03
C ALA A 163 -16.96 -1.31 27.14
N GLN A 164 -16.92 -0.12 27.74
CA GLN A 164 -15.68 0.62 27.90
C GLN A 164 -14.72 -0.10 28.85
N GLU A 165 -15.20 -0.54 29.99
CA GLU A 165 -14.41 -1.23 30.99
C GLU A 165 -13.86 -2.57 30.45
N LEU A 166 -14.71 -3.32 29.74
CA LEU A 166 -14.29 -4.56 29.08
C LEU A 166 -13.25 -4.31 27.98
N GLU A 167 -13.44 -3.28 27.18
CA GLU A 167 -12.44 -2.93 26.15
C GLU A 167 -11.10 -2.52 26.77
N GLU A 168 -11.11 -1.78 27.88
CA GLU A 168 -9.90 -1.40 28.61
C GLU A 168 -9.19 -2.64 29.17
N ALA A 169 -9.93 -3.58 29.77
CA ALA A 169 -9.37 -4.83 30.28
C ALA A 169 -8.78 -5.71 29.14
N LEU A 170 -9.46 -5.79 28.02
CA LEU A 170 -8.94 -6.48 26.82
C LEU A 170 -7.68 -5.80 26.25
N ARG A 171 -7.63 -4.47 26.23
CA ARG A 171 -6.44 -3.71 25.80
C ARG A 171 -5.22 -3.98 26.66
N MET A 172 -5.39 -4.20 27.95
CA MET A 172 -4.30 -4.61 28.82
C MET A 172 -3.70 -5.96 28.40
N GLN A 173 -4.49 -6.81 27.74
CA GLN A 173 -4.04 -8.08 27.16
C GLN A 173 -3.54 -7.95 25.71
N GLY A 174 -3.43 -6.73 25.17
CA GLY A 174 -2.97 -6.48 23.81
C GLY A 174 -4.08 -6.44 22.76
N PHE A 175 -5.36 -6.37 23.17
CA PHE A 175 -6.46 -6.24 22.21
C PHE A 175 -6.37 -4.93 21.42
N ALA A 176 -6.46 -5.05 20.11
CA ALA A 176 -6.47 -3.92 19.19
C ALA A 176 -7.64 -4.07 18.20
N ARG A 177 -8.33 -2.97 17.94
CA ARG A 177 -9.33 -2.92 16.87
C ARG A 177 -8.66 -2.92 15.51
N PRO A 178 -9.26 -3.51 14.47
CA PRO A 178 -8.74 -3.45 13.11
C PRO A 178 -8.62 -1.99 12.66
N ALA A 179 -7.55 -1.66 11.96
CA ALA A 179 -7.34 -0.31 11.42
C ALA A 179 -8.39 0.06 10.35
N GLN A 180 -8.96 -0.93 9.68
CA GLN A 180 -10.00 -0.77 8.68
C GLN A 180 -11.20 -1.65 9.04
N LEU A 181 -12.38 -1.03 9.13
CA LEU A 181 -13.65 -1.72 9.34
C LEU A 181 -14.42 -1.71 8.02
N VAL A 182 -14.83 -2.87 7.57
CA VAL A 182 -15.65 -3.03 6.36
C VAL A 182 -17.04 -3.53 6.73
N SER A 183 -18.03 -3.20 5.91
CA SER A 183 -19.42 -3.65 6.11
C SER A 183 -19.63 -5.10 5.63
N GLU A 184 -18.77 -5.54 4.70
CA GLU A 184 -18.76 -6.90 4.13
C GLU A 184 -17.31 -7.36 4.00
N VAL A 185 -17.04 -8.63 4.26
CA VAL A 185 -15.73 -9.27 4.15
C VAL A 185 -15.78 -10.32 3.05
#